data_cd96b5316d4d2d03bdcbc46e24ca484d
#
_entry.id   cd96b5316d4d2d03bdcbc46e24ca484d
#
_cell.length_a   1.000
_cell.length_b   1.000
_cell.length_c   1.000
_cell.angle_alpha   90.00
_cell.angle_beta   90.00
_cell.angle_gamma   90.00
#
_symmetry.space_group_name_H-M   'P 1'
#
loop_
_entity.id
_entity.type
_entity.pdbx_description
1 polymer ?
#
loop_
_entity_poly.entity_id
_entity_poly.type
_entity_poly.pdbx_seq_one_letter_code
_entity_poly.pdbx_strand_id
1 'polypeptide(L)'
;MKVVTVRNGFIIVTLLALSGALSGVGNQGWFGTEAASAASSQEKTQARNDLNVVMASLRSVDTAYASGNAAEAQTKFDEARSAWNKVAPAISAREAREAQLLFDSLGKKLQASAPATDVKSTVSGMLEELNDDIARELR
;
A
#
# COMPACT_ATOMS: atom_id res chain seq x y z
N MET A 1 10.09 10.44 -43.76
CA MET A 1 10.10 9.96 -42.36
C MET A 1 8.87 10.49 -41.68
N LYS A 2 7.92 9.61 -41.40
CA LYS A 2 6.71 10.01 -40.66
C LYS A 2 6.97 9.69 -39.18
N VAL A 3 7.06 10.73 -38.38
CA VAL A 3 7.09 10.64 -36.93
C VAL A 3 5.69 10.29 -36.47
N VAL A 4 5.49 9.07 -36.02
CA VAL A 4 4.25 8.68 -35.37
C VAL A 4 4.33 9.16 -33.92
N THR A 5 3.74 10.30 -33.66
CA THR A 5 3.52 10.78 -32.31
C THR A 5 2.37 9.97 -31.72
N VAL A 6 2.69 9.00 -30.89
CA VAL A 6 1.69 8.34 -30.06
C VAL A 6 1.31 9.35 -28.98
N ARG A 7 0.22 10.05 -29.20
CA ARG A 7 -0.42 10.83 -28.13
C ARG A 7 -1.10 9.82 -27.21
N ASN A 8 -0.50 9.61 -26.07
CA ASN A 8 -1.17 8.97 -24.94
C ASN A 8 -2.42 9.79 -24.63
N GLY A 9 -3.54 9.29 -25.10
CA GLY A 9 -4.84 9.83 -24.71
C GLY A 9 -5.05 9.54 -23.23
N PHE A 10 -4.82 10.52 -22.42
CA PHE A 10 -5.36 10.56 -21.08
C PHE A 10 -6.88 10.64 -21.22
N ILE A 11 -7.55 9.53 -21.10
CA ILE A 11 -8.99 9.51 -20.87
C ILE A 11 -9.16 9.92 -19.43
N ILE A 12 -9.29 11.22 -19.21
CA ILE A 12 -9.87 11.73 -17.98
C ILE A 12 -11.35 11.35 -18.08
N VAL A 13 -11.70 10.20 -17.50
CA VAL A 13 -13.08 9.95 -17.15
C VAL A 13 -13.38 10.91 -16.01
N THR A 14 -13.77 12.10 -16.37
CA THR A 14 -14.44 12.98 -15.44
C THR A 14 -15.79 12.32 -15.17
N LEU A 15 -15.82 11.43 -14.18
CA LEU A 15 -17.07 11.01 -13.59
C LEU A 15 -17.64 12.26 -12.92
N LEU A 16 -18.42 12.98 -13.67
CA LEU A 16 -19.30 13.96 -13.13
C LEU A 16 -20.31 13.18 -12.30
N ALA A 17 -19.95 12.89 -11.06
CA ALA A 17 -20.89 12.56 -10.05
C ALA A 17 -21.80 13.78 -9.97
N LEU A 18 -22.89 13.71 -10.70
CA LEU A 18 -24.03 14.53 -10.41
C LEU A 18 -24.50 14.07 -9.04
N SER A 19 -23.82 14.52 -8.03
CA SER A 19 -24.35 14.57 -6.69
C SER A 19 -25.52 15.53 -6.78
N GLY A 20 -26.64 14.96 -7.15
CA GLY A 20 -27.87 15.62 -6.87
C GLY A 20 -27.80 15.96 -5.39
N ALA A 21 -27.55 17.20 -5.12
CA ALA A 21 -27.68 17.74 -3.82
C ALA A 21 -29.14 17.59 -3.43
N LEU A 22 -29.46 16.49 -2.88
CA LEU A 22 -30.59 16.36 -2.02
C LEU A 22 -30.19 16.97 -0.69
N SER A 23 -29.88 18.22 -0.83
CA SER A 23 -29.89 19.13 0.25
C SER A 23 -31.27 19.16 0.82
N GLY A 24 -31.38 18.94 2.02
CA GLY A 24 -32.53 19.47 2.65
C GLY A 24 -33.32 18.55 3.48
N VAL A 25 -32.66 17.66 4.10
CA VAL A 25 -33.32 17.02 5.21
C VAL A 25 -32.53 17.33 6.46
N GLY A 26 -33.02 18.23 7.23
CA GLY A 26 -32.45 18.64 8.48
C GLY A 26 -32.51 17.59 9.57
N ASN A 27 -31.90 16.45 9.34
CA ASN A 27 -31.76 15.41 10.34
C ASN A 27 -30.55 14.52 10.08
N GLN A 28 -29.50 15.13 9.66
CA GLN A 28 -28.33 14.48 9.10
C GLN A 28 -27.38 13.90 10.14
N GLY A 29 -27.53 14.26 11.41
CA GLY A 29 -26.63 13.80 12.47
C GLY A 29 -26.72 12.29 12.76
N TRP A 30 -27.83 11.66 12.44
CA TRP A 30 -28.05 10.24 12.69
C TRP A 30 -27.43 9.35 11.62
N PHE A 31 -27.56 9.72 10.37
CA PHE A 31 -27.10 8.91 9.25
C PHE A 31 -25.61 9.09 8.97
N GLY A 32 -25.03 10.21 9.34
CA GLY A 32 -23.61 10.46 9.18
C GLY A 32 -22.72 9.51 9.99
N THR A 33 -23.18 9.08 11.17
CA THR A 33 -22.41 8.18 12.05
C THR A 33 -22.42 6.74 11.53
N GLU A 34 -23.54 6.23 11.04
CA GLU A 34 -23.63 4.89 10.48
C GLU A 34 -22.91 4.79 9.13
N ALA A 35 -23.02 5.80 8.27
CA ALA A 35 -22.30 5.84 7.00
C ALA A 35 -20.79 5.94 7.21
N ALA A 36 -20.31 6.70 8.18
CA ALA A 36 -18.90 6.78 8.55
C ALA A 36 -18.37 5.47 9.13
N SER A 37 -19.16 4.75 9.94
CA SER A 37 -18.82 3.43 10.48
C SER A 37 -18.74 2.36 9.38
N ALA A 38 -19.68 2.35 8.45
CA ALA A 38 -19.67 1.43 7.30
C ALA A 38 -18.50 1.70 6.36
N ALA A 39 -18.20 2.97 6.05
CA ALA A 39 -17.04 3.37 5.27
C ALA A 39 -15.74 2.92 5.95
N SER A 40 -15.60 3.13 7.25
CA SER A 40 -14.44 2.68 8.02
C SER A 40 -14.25 1.17 7.98
N SER A 41 -15.32 0.39 8.02
CA SER A 41 -15.26 -1.08 7.91
C SER A 41 -14.83 -1.52 6.52
N GLN A 42 -15.28 -0.87 5.47
CA GLN A 42 -14.86 -1.13 4.10
C GLN A 42 -13.40 -0.75 3.88
N GLU A 43 -12.98 0.40 4.39
CA GLU A 43 -11.59 0.85 4.33
C GLU A 43 -10.65 -0.14 5.03
N LYS A 44 -11.02 -0.63 6.21
CA LYS A 44 -10.24 -1.65 6.90
C LYS A 44 -10.17 -2.97 6.12
N THR A 45 -11.26 -3.38 5.51
CA THR A 45 -11.28 -4.60 4.69
C THR A 45 -10.39 -4.45 3.47
N GLN A 46 -10.44 -3.30 2.80
CA GLN A 46 -9.56 -3.00 1.68
C GLN A 46 -8.10 -2.95 2.13
N ALA A 47 -7.82 -2.28 3.22
CA ALA A 47 -6.47 -2.20 3.77
C ALA A 47 -5.89 -3.58 4.15
N ARG A 48 -6.70 -4.53 4.62
CA ARG A 48 -6.26 -5.92 4.82
C ARG A 48 -5.87 -6.60 3.51
N ASN A 49 -6.65 -6.41 2.47
CA ASN A 49 -6.34 -6.96 1.15
C ASN A 49 -5.03 -6.37 0.62
N ASP A 50 -4.86 -5.07 0.72
CA ASP A 50 -3.63 -4.39 0.32
C ASP A 50 -2.45 -4.81 1.20
N LEU A 51 -2.65 -5.05 2.50
CA LEU A 51 -1.61 -5.60 3.39
C LEU A 51 -1.15 -6.99 2.95
N ASN A 52 -2.07 -7.85 2.52
CA ASN A 52 -1.71 -9.16 1.97
C ASN A 52 -0.85 -9.02 0.71
N VAL A 53 -1.13 -8.03 -0.14
CA VAL A 53 -0.29 -7.72 -1.31
C VAL A 53 1.09 -7.26 -0.87
N VAL A 54 1.19 -6.39 0.14
CA VAL A 54 2.48 -5.96 0.72
C VAL A 54 3.30 -7.16 1.16
N MET A 55 2.72 -8.04 1.97
CA MET A 55 3.42 -9.22 2.49
C MET A 55 3.84 -10.19 1.38
N ALA A 56 3.00 -10.41 0.38
CA ALA A 56 3.33 -11.26 -0.75
C ALA A 56 4.49 -10.68 -1.58
N SER A 57 4.45 -9.38 -1.86
CA SER A 57 5.52 -8.69 -2.58
C SER A 57 6.83 -8.69 -1.81
N LEU A 58 6.81 -8.49 -0.48
CA LEU A 58 8.01 -8.57 0.35
C LEU A 58 8.65 -9.97 0.35
N ARG A 59 7.86 -11.05 0.39
CA ARG A 59 8.37 -12.42 0.23
C ARG A 59 9.01 -12.62 -1.14
N SER A 60 8.44 -12.02 -2.18
CA SER A 60 9.01 -12.06 -3.53
C SER A 60 10.31 -11.27 -3.62
N VAL A 61 10.46 -10.16 -2.87
CA VAL A 61 11.74 -9.44 -2.74
C VAL A 61 12.83 -10.38 -2.23
N ASP A 62 12.56 -11.08 -1.11
CA ASP A 62 13.54 -12.00 -0.52
C ASP A 62 13.93 -13.10 -1.52
N THR A 63 12.96 -13.74 -2.16
CA THR A 63 13.20 -14.80 -3.13
C THR A 63 14.00 -14.33 -4.35
N ALA A 64 13.62 -13.20 -4.95
CA ALA A 64 14.30 -12.65 -6.10
C ALA A 64 15.73 -12.22 -5.77
N TYR A 65 15.91 -11.57 -4.62
CA TYR A 65 17.22 -11.12 -4.19
C TYR A 65 18.16 -12.28 -3.85
N ALA A 66 17.66 -13.31 -3.17
CA ALA A 66 18.43 -14.54 -2.88
C ALA A 66 18.83 -15.31 -4.15
N SER A 67 18.03 -15.19 -5.22
CA SER A 67 18.34 -15.77 -6.53
C SER A 67 19.30 -14.91 -7.37
N GLY A 68 19.77 -13.79 -6.85
CA GLY A 68 20.64 -12.85 -7.58
C GLY A 68 19.93 -11.95 -8.57
N ASN A 69 18.60 -11.93 -8.58
CA ASN A 69 17.79 -11.08 -9.46
C ASN A 69 17.43 -9.75 -8.78
N ALA A 70 18.42 -8.86 -8.67
CA ALA A 70 18.27 -7.57 -8.02
C ALA A 70 17.21 -6.67 -8.68
N ALA A 71 17.08 -6.74 -10.01
CA ALA A 71 16.10 -5.95 -10.76
C ALA A 71 14.66 -6.37 -10.41
N GLU A 72 14.40 -7.67 -10.33
CA GLU A 72 13.10 -8.20 -9.91
C GLU A 72 12.82 -7.88 -8.45
N ALA A 73 13.81 -8.02 -7.57
CA ALA A 73 13.69 -7.65 -6.18
C ALA A 73 13.30 -6.18 -6.01
N GLN A 74 13.90 -5.28 -6.79
CA GLN A 74 13.54 -3.86 -6.79
C GLN A 74 12.10 -3.64 -7.28
N THR A 75 11.69 -4.30 -8.35
CA THR A 75 10.31 -4.23 -8.85
C THR A 75 9.30 -4.69 -7.79
N LYS A 76 9.59 -5.80 -7.11
CA LYS A 76 8.73 -6.32 -6.04
C LYS A 76 8.70 -5.41 -4.81
N PHE A 77 9.81 -4.78 -4.50
CA PHE A 77 9.86 -3.77 -3.45
C PHE A 77 8.98 -2.54 -3.79
N ASP A 78 9.02 -2.07 -5.03
CA ASP A 78 8.20 -0.95 -5.47
C ASP A 78 6.71 -1.30 -5.46
N GLU A 79 6.34 -2.54 -5.81
CA GLU A 79 4.98 -3.07 -5.68
C GLU A 79 4.52 -3.07 -4.20
N ALA A 80 5.37 -3.58 -3.30
CA ALA A 80 5.10 -3.60 -1.86
C ALA A 80 4.89 -2.19 -1.31
N ARG A 81 5.75 -1.25 -1.69
CA ARG A 81 5.67 0.15 -1.28
C ARG A 81 4.41 0.84 -1.79
N SER A 82 4.03 0.57 -3.03
CA SER A 82 2.79 1.09 -3.63
C SER A 82 1.54 0.58 -2.90
N ALA A 83 1.50 -0.71 -2.57
CA ALA A 83 0.42 -1.30 -1.79
C ALA A 83 0.41 -0.74 -0.35
N TRP A 84 1.58 -0.56 0.27
CA TRP A 84 1.71 0.04 1.59
C TRP A 84 1.10 1.44 1.68
N ASN A 85 1.28 2.27 0.67
CA ASN A 85 0.69 3.61 0.62
C ASN A 85 -0.84 3.61 0.70
N LYS A 86 -1.48 2.48 0.39
CA LYS A 86 -2.93 2.30 0.54
C LYS A 86 -3.31 1.81 1.94
N VAL A 87 -2.43 1.09 2.61
CA VAL A 87 -2.63 0.58 3.98
C VAL A 87 -2.42 1.69 5.01
N ALA A 88 -1.37 2.48 4.85
CA ALA A 88 -0.92 3.47 5.83
C ALA A 88 -2.02 4.43 6.33
N PRO A 89 -2.94 4.95 5.49
CA PRO A 89 -4.02 5.82 5.97
C PRO A 89 -5.07 5.14 6.85
N ALA A 90 -5.13 3.80 6.83
CA ALA A 90 -6.13 3.01 7.57
C ALA A 90 -5.67 2.57 8.96
N ILE A 91 -4.45 2.90 9.34
CA ILE A 91 -3.81 2.53 10.60
C ILE A 91 -3.33 3.77 11.36
N SER A 92 -2.90 3.57 12.61
CA SER A 92 -2.37 4.67 13.42
C SER A 92 -1.13 5.30 12.78
N ALA A 93 -0.96 6.59 12.97
CA ALA A 93 0.19 7.33 12.46
C ALA A 93 1.53 6.81 13.03
N ARG A 94 1.50 6.22 14.21
CA ARG A 94 2.66 5.61 14.84
C ARG A 94 3.11 4.38 14.07
N GLU A 95 2.21 3.40 13.90
CA GLU A 95 2.48 2.16 13.19
C GLU A 95 2.88 2.42 11.73
N ALA A 96 2.18 3.35 11.07
CA ALA A 96 2.52 3.76 9.70
C ALA A 96 3.95 4.30 9.60
N ARG A 97 4.41 5.06 10.60
CA ARG A 97 5.78 5.60 10.63
C ARG A 97 6.82 4.53 10.90
N GLU A 98 6.56 3.62 11.84
CA GLU A 98 7.46 2.52 12.17
C GLU A 98 7.67 1.61 10.95
N ALA A 99 6.60 1.21 10.29
CA ALA A 99 6.69 0.44 9.06
C ALA A 99 7.38 1.22 7.92
N GLN A 100 7.15 2.53 7.79
CA GLN A 100 7.85 3.36 6.79
C GLN A 100 9.37 3.33 6.98
N LEU A 101 9.84 3.38 8.21
CA LEU A 101 11.29 3.27 8.50
C LEU A 101 11.87 1.93 8.06
N LEU A 102 11.10 0.85 8.21
CA LEU A 102 11.51 -0.48 7.73
C LEU A 102 11.57 -0.53 6.20
N PHE A 103 10.59 0.06 5.51
CA PHE A 103 10.63 0.20 4.04
C PHE A 103 11.84 1.00 3.58
N ASP A 104 12.15 2.11 4.24
CA ASP A 104 13.31 2.93 3.89
C ASP A 104 14.63 2.19 4.15
N SER A 105 14.71 1.41 5.23
CA SER A 105 15.86 0.56 5.53
C SER A 105 16.06 -0.52 4.47
N LEU A 106 14.99 -1.22 4.07
CA LEU A 106 15.05 -2.23 3.02
C LEU A 106 15.46 -1.62 1.68
N GLY A 107 14.87 -0.48 1.30
CA GLY A 107 15.21 0.23 0.08
C GLY A 107 16.70 0.61 0.00
N LYS A 108 17.25 1.11 1.09
CA LYS A 108 18.70 1.42 1.20
C LYS A 108 19.57 0.18 1.03
N LYS A 109 19.17 -0.95 1.62
CA LYS A 109 19.91 -2.21 1.51
C LYS A 109 19.89 -2.75 0.07
N LEU A 110 18.76 -2.68 -0.61
CA LEU A 110 18.66 -3.07 -2.02
C LEU A 110 19.53 -2.20 -2.92
N GLN A 111 19.51 -0.89 -2.72
CA GLN A 111 20.35 0.07 -3.47
C GLN A 111 21.84 -0.11 -3.20
N ALA A 112 22.20 -0.43 -1.98
CA ALA A 112 23.59 -0.66 -1.59
C ALA A 112 24.11 -2.07 -1.95
N SER A 113 23.29 -2.90 -2.58
CA SER A 113 23.63 -4.30 -2.88
C SER A 113 24.08 -5.06 -1.61
N ALA A 114 23.37 -4.87 -0.51
CA ALA A 114 23.67 -5.50 0.76
C ALA A 114 23.67 -7.04 0.66
N PRO A 115 24.35 -7.76 1.57
CA PRO A 115 24.30 -9.22 1.58
C PRO A 115 22.87 -9.77 1.63
N ALA A 116 22.60 -10.88 0.94
CA ALA A 116 21.26 -11.49 0.89
C ALA A 116 20.74 -11.83 2.30
N THR A 117 21.60 -12.19 3.22
CA THR A 117 21.25 -12.43 4.64
C THR A 117 20.70 -11.20 5.33
N ASP A 118 21.22 -10.01 5.03
CA ASP A 118 20.78 -8.75 5.60
C ASP A 118 19.43 -8.32 5.04
N VAL A 119 19.24 -8.50 3.73
CA VAL A 119 17.95 -8.26 3.06
C VAL A 119 16.91 -9.21 3.63
N LYS A 120 17.19 -10.50 3.72
CA LYS A 120 16.31 -11.51 4.28
C LYS A 120 15.90 -11.19 5.72
N SER A 121 16.86 -10.84 6.57
CA SER A 121 16.61 -10.46 7.97
C SER A 121 15.66 -9.26 8.06
N THR A 122 15.87 -8.25 7.21
CA THR A 122 15.01 -7.06 7.18
C THR A 122 13.61 -7.41 6.69
N VAL A 123 13.48 -8.19 5.63
CA VAL A 123 12.18 -8.65 5.12
C VAL A 123 11.44 -9.47 6.18
N SER A 124 12.13 -10.38 6.87
CA SER A 124 11.53 -11.20 7.93
C SER A 124 10.98 -10.34 9.07
N GLY A 125 11.76 -9.35 9.54
CA GLY A 125 11.31 -8.42 10.58
C GLY A 125 10.12 -7.58 10.12
N MET A 126 10.12 -7.13 8.87
CA MET A 126 8.96 -6.41 8.30
C MET A 126 7.71 -7.28 8.24
N LEU A 127 7.85 -8.54 7.82
CA LEU A 127 6.71 -9.47 7.75
C LEU A 127 6.12 -9.76 9.13
N GLU A 128 6.96 -9.88 10.14
CA GLU A 128 6.54 -10.06 11.54
C GLU A 128 5.76 -8.85 12.04
N GLU A 129 6.31 -7.65 11.89
CA GLU A 129 5.66 -6.38 12.25
C GLU A 129 4.30 -6.22 11.56
N LEU A 130 4.27 -6.43 10.25
CA LEU A 130 3.04 -6.31 9.46
C LEU A 130 1.98 -7.32 9.85
N ASN A 131 2.39 -8.55 10.17
CA ASN A 131 1.46 -9.61 10.56
C ASN A 131 0.93 -9.44 11.99
N ASP A 132 1.75 -8.97 12.91
CA ASP A 132 1.38 -8.93 14.32
C ASP A 132 0.72 -7.62 14.70
N ASP A 133 1.31 -6.50 14.38
CA ASP A 133 0.82 -5.20 14.81
C ASP A 133 -0.18 -4.59 13.82
N ILE A 134 0.19 -4.50 12.56
CA ILE A 134 -0.67 -3.89 11.54
C ILE A 134 -1.93 -4.74 11.26
N ALA A 135 -1.79 -6.05 11.13
CA ALA A 135 -2.95 -6.92 10.93
C ALA A 135 -3.90 -6.93 12.13
N ARG A 136 -3.38 -6.73 13.34
CA ARG A 136 -4.19 -6.59 14.56
C ARG A 136 -4.99 -5.30 14.56
N GLU A 137 -4.38 -4.19 14.17
CA GLU A 137 -5.05 -2.89 14.12
C GLU A 137 -6.18 -2.86 13.09
N LEU A 138 -6.04 -3.61 12.00
CA LEU A 138 -7.04 -3.73 10.94
C LEU A 138 -8.19 -4.71 11.26
N ARG A 139 -8.17 -5.42 12.37
CA ARG A 139 -9.28 -6.27 12.83
C ARG A 139 -10.37 -5.44 13.46
#